data_66cff865ee4d7adfca1d8b15ede08062
#
_entry.id   66cff865ee4d7adfca1d8b15ede08062
#
_cell.length_a   1.000
_cell.length_b   1.000
_cell.length_c   1.000
_cell.angle_alpha   90.00
_cell.angle_beta   90.00
_cell.angle_gamma   90.00
#
_symmetry.space_group_name_H-M   'P 1'
#
loop_
_entity.id
_entity.type
_entity.pdbx_description
1 polymer ?
#
loop_
_entity_poly.entity_id
_entity_poly.type
_entity_poly.pdbx_seq_one_letter_code
_entity_poly.pdbx_strand_id
1 'polypeptide(L)'
;MWGGRAGALLRVWGLWPAGVLGRRPLSCNAASLAGSNPSGCWNCGSPGGPVRGDGFFCPQCRALQPPDLTRDYFSLMDCNRSFRVDTAKLQQRYQQLQRLVHPDFFSQRSQTEKDFSEKHSTLVNDAYKTLLAPLSRGLYLLKLRGVEIPEGTDYEMDRQFLMEIMEMNEKLAEAQSEAAMKEIESVVRVKQKELTDNVSRAFERDDFEKAKEILTKMRYFSNVEEKIKLKKIPV
;
A
#
# COMPACT_ATOMS: atom_id res chain seq x y z
N MET A 1 -56.83 21.75 -28.56
CA MET A 1 -56.31 20.97 -29.70
C MET A 1 -54.80 20.76 -29.48
N TRP A 2 -54.40 19.53 -29.33
CA TRP A 2 -53.03 18.95 -29.52
C TRP A 2 -51.97 19.46 -28.56
N GLY A 3 -51.34 18.72 -27.63
CA GLY A 3 -51.10 17.24 -27.56
C GLY A 3 -49.61 16.96 -27.83
N GLY A 4 -48.85 16.56 -26.81
CA GLY A 4 -47.45 16.13 -26.99
C GLY A 4 -46.73 15.98 -25.66
N ARG A 5 -46.80 14.98 -25.01
CA ARG A 5 -46.16 13.70 -24.74
C ARG A 5 -44.75 13.87 -24.10
N ALA A 6 -44.73 13.69 -22.79
CA ALA A 6 -43.58 13.35 -21.98
C ALA A 6 -43.04 11.99 -22.40
N GLY A 7 -41.75 11.90 -22.76
CA GLY A 7 -41.00 10.66 -23.00
C GLY A 7 -40.12 10.33 -21.81
N ALA A 8 -40.58 9.41 -20.98
CA ALA A 8 -39.75 8.81 -19.92
C ALA A 8 -38.86 7.74 -20.54
N LEU A 9 -37.54 7.91 -20.49
CA LEU A 9 -36.58 6.87 -20.82
C LEU A 9 -36.21 6.06 -19.58
N LEU A 10 -36.92 4.96 -19.40
CA LEU A 10 -36.53 3.86 -18.52
C LEU A 10 -35.31 3.17 -19.11
N ARG A 11 -34.15 3.27 -18.47
CA ARG A 11 -32.99 2.40 -18.74
C ARG A 11 -33.22 1.05 -18.08
N VAL A 12 -33.47 0.07 -18.91
CA VAL A 12 -33.60 -1.34 -18.59
C VAL A 12 -32.23 -1.90 -18.21
N TRP A 13 -32.10 -2.44 -17.02
CA TRP A 13 -30.97 -3.26 -16.60
C TRP A 13 -31.08 -4.62 -17.29
N GLY A 14 -30.10 -4.92 -18.17
CA GLY A 14 -29.99 -6.21 -18.82
C GLY A 14 -29.59 -7.31 -17.85
N LEU A 15 -30.50 -8.24 -17.65
CA LEU A 15 -30.26 -9.53 -17.00
C LEU A 15 -29.39 -10.40 -17.94
N TRP A 16 -28.24 -10.84 -17.46
CA TRP A 16 -27.46 -11.87 -18.10
C TRP A 16 -28.06 -13.26 -17.79
N PRO A 17 -28.21 -14.15 -18.79
CA PRO A 17 -28.72 -15.48 -18.56
C PRO A 17 -27.66 -16.40 -17.93
N ALA A 18 -28.07 -17.14 -16.93
CA ALA A 18 -27.32 -18.23 -16.32
C ALA A 18 -27.14 -19.38 -17.34
N GLY A 19 -25.93 -19.54 -17.85
CA GLY A 19 -25.51 -20.71 -18.63
C GLY A 19 -24.99 -21.82 -17.71
N VAL A 20 -25.83 -22.83 -17.48
CA VAL A 20 -25.45 -24.12 -16.92
C VAL A 20 -24.69 -24.88 -17.99
N LEU A 21 -23.43 -25.32 -17.73
CA LEU A 21 -22.86 -26.55 -18.32
C LEU A 21 -21.44 -26.83 -17.75
N GLY A 22 -21.28 -28.06 -17.24
CA GLY A 22 -20.00 -28.76 -17.30
C GLY A 22 -19.12 -28.72 -16.06
N ARG A 23 -19.49 -29.45 -15.00
CA ARG A 23 -18.53 -29.88 -13.96
C ARG A 23 -17.50 -30.83 -14.59
N ARG A 24 -16.27 -30.36 -14.78
CA ARG A 24 -15.09 -31.22 -14.81
C ARG A 24 -14.37 -31.03 -13.48
N PRO A 25 -14.06 -32.08 -12.73
CA PRO A 25 -13.19 -31.97 -11.57
C PRO A 25 -11.76 -31.76 -12.07
N LEU A 26 -11.29 -30.51 -12.07
CA LEU A 26 -9.87 -30.23 -12.13
C LEU A 26 -9.33 -30.65 -10.76
N SER A 27 -8.59 -31.75 -10.76
CA SER A 27 -7.71 -32.13 -9.68
C SER A 27 -6.74 -30.98 -9.42
N CYS A 28 -7.11 -30.08 -8.53
CA CYS A 28 -6.18 -29.11 -7.98
C CYS A 28 -5.28 -29.86 -7.02
N ASN A 29 -4.12 -30.28 -7.51
CA ASN A 29 -2.98 -30.43 -6.64
C ASN A 29 -2.75 -29.04 -6.03
N ALA A 30 -3.40 -28.81 -4.89
CA ALA A 30 -3.02 -27.76 -3.96
C ALA A 30 -1.62 -28.12 -3.44
N ALA A 31 -0.60 -27.80 -4.22
CA ALA A 31 0.75 -27.71 -3.70
C ALA A 31 0.70 -26.66 -2.59
N SER A 32 0.73 -27.13 -1.36
CA SER A 32 0.88 -26.37 -0.14
C SER A 32 2.00 -25.37 -0.33
N LEU A 33 1.65 -24.09 -0.52
CA LEU A 33 2.57 -22.96 -0.33
C LEU A 33 2.74 -22.72 1.19
N ALA A 34 3.05 -23.77 1.92
CA ALA A 34 3.63 -23.64 3.23
C ALA A 34 5.05 -23.14 3.02
N GLY A 35 5.32 -21.90 3.45
CA GLY A 35 6.63 -21.27 3.41
C GLY A 35 7.62 -21.97 4.33
N SER A 36 8.07 -23.15 3.94
CA SER A 36 9.29 -23.74 4.44
C SER A 36 10.43 -23.18 3.58
N ASN A 37 11.28 -22.32 4.15
CA ASN A 37 12.58 -22.04 3.55
C ASN A 37 13.19 -23.37 3.12
N PRO A 38 13.47 -23.57 1.82
CA PRO A 38 14.10 -24.80 1.39
C PRO A 38 15.39 -24.96 2.21
N SER A 39 15.62 -26.15 2.76
CA SER A 39 16.77 -26.44 3.63
C SER A 39 18.14 -26.30 2.95
N GLY A 40 18.17 -25.70 1.75
CA GLY A 40 19.37 -25.50 0.95
C GLY A 40 19.15 -24.55 -0.22
N CYS A 41 20.25 -24.12 -0.83
CA CYS A 41 20.25 -23.29 -2.02
C CYS A 41 19.60 -24.01 -3.21
N TRP A 42 18.66 -23.38 -3.88
CA TRP A 42 17.95 -23.94 -5.03
C TRP A 42 18.87 -24.31 -6.20
N ASN A 43 20.04 -23.63 -6.33
CA ASN A 43 20.99 -23.82 -7.43
C ASN A 43 22.08 -24.85 -7.14
N CYS A 44 22.70 -24.81 -5.95
CA CYS A 44 23.85 -25.70 -5.64
C CYS A 44 23.56 -26.70 -4.52
N GLY A 45 22.37 -26.69 -3.93
CA GLY A 45 22.00 -27.59 -2.84
C GLY A 45 22.72 -27.36 -1.52
N SER A 46 23.65 -26.39 -1.43
CA SER A 46 24.37 -26.14 -0.18
C SER A 46 23.39 -25.80 0.94
N PRO A 47 23.61 -26.32 2.16
CA PRO A 47 22.71 -26.03 3.26
C PRO A 47 22.68 -24.53 3.51
N GLY A 48 21.47 -23.96 3.50
CA GLY A 48 21.22 -22.54 3.80
C GLY A 48 21.53 -22.28 5.26
N GLY A 49 22.71 -21.79 5.55
CA GLY A 49 23.02 -21.20 6.85
C GLY A 49 22.53 -19.75 6.90
N PRO A 50 22.42 -19.13 8.09
CA PRO A 50 22.09 -17.72 8.21
C PRO A 50 23.13 -16.91 7.43
N VAL A 51 22.71 -16.36 6.29
CA VAL A 51 23.58 -15.58 5.43
C VAL A 51 23.89 -14.28 6.17
N ARG A 52 25.16 -14.04 6.43
CA ARG A 52 25.60 -12.72 6.92
C ARG A 52 25.23 -11.68 5.86
N GLY A 53 24.49 -10.65 6.24
CA GLY A 53 24.03 -9.60 5.36
C GLY A 53 22.55 -9.69 5.02
N ASP A 54 22.16 -9.21 3.86
CA ASP A 54 20.75 -9.08 3.45
C ASP A 54 20.04 -10.40 3.12
N GLY A 55 20.77 -11.49 3.01
CA GLY A 55 20.22 -12.83 2.78
C GLY A 55 19.78 -13.11 1.34
N PHE A 56 20.06 -12.20 0.40
CA PHE A 56 19.61 -12.35 -0.98
C PHE A 56 20.37 -13.40 -1.80
N PHE A 57 21.64 -13.63 -1.50
CA PHE A 57 22.50 -14.49 -2.31
C PHE A 57 23.02 -15.70 -1.54
N CYS A 58 23.14 -16.82 -2.25
CA CYS A 58 23.80 -17.98 -1.70
C CYS A 58 25.28 -17.68 -1.42
N PRO A 59 25.83 -18.00 -0.24
CA PRO A 59 27.22 -17.72 0.09
C PRO A 59 28.19 -18.55 -0.75
N GLN A 60 27.79 -19.74 -1.23
CA GLN A 60 28.62 -20.65 -2.00
C GLN A 60 28.64 -20.34 -3.49
N CYS A 61 27.46 -20.30 -4.14
CA CYS A 61 27.37 -20.16 -5.59
C CYS A 61 26.95 -18.76 -6.06
N ARG A 62 26.65 -17.84 -5.13
CA ARG A 62 26.23 -16.45 -5.42
C ARG A 62 24.94 -16.34 -6.21
N ALA A 63 24.19 -17.41 -6.38
CA ALA A 63 22.87 -17.35 -7.00
C ALA A 63 21.88 -16.59 -6.12
N LEU A 64 21.03 -15.77 -6.74
CA LEU A 64 19.95 -15.06 -6.06
C LEU A 64 18.96 -16.08 -5.49
N GLN A 65 18.63 -15.95 -4.23
CA GLN A 65 17.67 -16.82 -3.53
C GLN A 65 16.24 -16.29 -3.63
N PRO A 66 15.22 -17.13 -3.44
CA PRO A 66 13.85 -16.66 -3.42
C PRO A 66 13.62 -15.63 -2.29
N PRO A 67 12.69 -14.67 -2.47
CA PRO A 67 12.36 -13.71 -1.42
C PRO A 67 11.72 -14.41 -0.21
N ASP A 68 12.12 -13.99 0.97
CA ASP A 68 11.46 -14.37 2.22
C ASP A 68 10.24 -13.47 2.45
N LEU A 69 9.06 -14.01 2.16
CA LEU A 69 7.79 -13.31 2.31
C LEU A 69 7.32 -13.19 3.78
N THR A 70 7.99 -13.87 4.71
CA THR A 70 7.69 -13.76 6.15
C THR A 70 8.37 -12.57 6.79
N ARG A 71 9.37 -12.00 6.13
CA ARG A 71 10.10 -10.83 6.59
C ARG A 71 9.25 -9.58 6.46
N ASP A 72 9.03 -8.87 7.56
CA ASP A 72 8.30 -7.60 7.53
C ASP A 72 9.12 -6.47 6.88
N TYR A 73 8.40 -5.42 6.46
CA TYR A 73 9.01 -4.29 5.74
C TYR A 73 10.02 -3.51 6.58
N PHE A 74 9.82 -3.38 7.89
CA PHE A 74 10.79 -2.73 8.75
C PHE A 74 12.11 -3.49 8.82
N SER A 75 12.03 -4.81 8.99
CA SER A 75 13.21 -5.68 8.99
C SER A 75 13.92 -5.69 7.62
N LEU A 76 13.16 -5.66 6.51
CA LEU A 76 13.71 -5.58 5.15
C LEU A 76 14.47 -4.28 4.93
N MET A 77 13.91 -3.16 5.40
CA MET A 77 14.48 -1.81 5.25
C MET A 77 15.47 -1.44 6.35
N ASP A 78 15.81 -2.38 7.24
CA ASP A 78 16.73 -2.13 8.36
C ASP A 78 16.30 -0.94 9.24
N CYS A 79 15.00 -0.88 9.53
CA CYS A 79 14.36 0.16 10.34
C CYS A 79 13.74 -0.44 11.59
N ASN A 80 13.67 0.34 12.66
CA ASN A 80 12.90 -0.02 13.84
C ASN A 80 11.40 -0.04 13.52
N ARG A 81 10.65 -0.99 14.12
CA ARG A 81 9.19 -1.04 14.04
C ARG A 81 8.58 0.11 14.85
N SER A 82 8.63 1.31 14.29
CA SER A 82 8.08 2.53 14.91
C SER A 82 7.38 3.40 13.87
N PHE A 83 6.48 4.27 14.33
CA PHE A 83 5.83 5.21 13.42
C PHE A 83 6.80 6.28 12.93
N ARG A 84 7.77 6.70 13.77
CA ARG A 84 8.82 7.63 13.37
C ARG A 84 9.93 6.89 12.63
N VAL A 85 10.08 7.18 11.36
CA VAL A 85 11.12 6.62 10.49
C VAL A 85 11.96 7.75 9.92
N ASP A 86 13.28 7.56 9.93
CA ASP A 86 14.21 8.43 9.23
C ASP A 86 14.11 8.19 7.73
N THR A 87 13.45 9.11 7.04
CA THR A 87 13.18 8.99 5.60
C THR A 87 14.45 9.04 4.74
N ALA A 88 15.50 9.70 5.20
CA ALA A 88 16.78 9.75 4.50
C ALA A 88 17.49 8.38 4.56
N LYS A 89 17.54 7.76 5.74
CA LYS A 89 18.06 6.39 5.91
C LYS A 89 17.24 5.38 5.13
N LEU A 90 15.90 5.49 5.18
CA LEU A 90 15.00 4.65 4.41
C LEU A 90 15.27 4.72 2.90
N GLN A 91 15.46 5.93 2.36
CA GLN A 91 15.78 6.14 0.96
C GLN A 91 17.16 5.58 0.60
N GLN A 92 18.16 5.79 1.44
CA GLN A 92 19.50 5.24 1.24
C GLN A 92 19.44 3.70 1.21
N ARG A 93 18.70 3.09 2.13
CA ARG A 93 18.52 1.64 2.19
C ARG A 93 17.80 1.10 0.96
N TYR A 94 16.73 1.76 0.53
CA TYR A 94 16.02 1.44 -0.70
C TYR A 94 16.97 1.40 -1.91
N GLN A 95 17.80 2.44 -2.08
CA GLN A 95 18.77 2.49 -3.18
C GLN A 95 19.81 1.37 -3.10
N GLN A 96 20.28 1.02 -1.89
CA GLN A 96 21.20 -0.10 -1.69
C GLN A 96 20.56 -1.42 -2.12
N LEU A 97 19.32 -1.67 -1.69
CA LEU A 97 18.60 -2.90 -2.03
C LEU A 97 18.32 -2.98 -3.54
N GLN A 98 17.89 -1.90 -4.17
CA GLN A 98 17.65 -1.86 -5.62
C GLN A 98 18.94 -2.18 -6.42
N ARG A 99 20.11 -1.71 -5.99
CA ARG A 99 21.38 -2.08 -6.64
C ARG A 99 21.71 -3.56 -6.54
N LEU A 100 21.15 -4.28 -5.57
CA LEU A 100 21.38 -5.72 -5.38
C LEU A 100 20.40 -6.57 -6.18
N VAL A 101 19.14 -6.13 -6.33
CA VAL A 101 18.06 -6.97 -6.83
C VAL A 101 17.34 -6.42 -8.07
N HIS A 102 17.78 -5.32 -8.65
CA HIS A 102 17.11 -4.72 -9.81
C HIS A 102 17.13 -5.66 -11.01
N PRO A 103 16.00 -5.88 -11.71
CA PRO A 103 15.89 -6.83 -12.82
C PRO A 103 16.93 -6.63 -13.94
N ASP A 104 17.34 -5.39 -14.21
CA ASP A 104 18.34 -5.09 -15.26
C ASP A 104 19.66 -5.81 -15.03
N PHE A 105 20.07 -6.02 -13.77
CA PHE A 105 21.29 -6.73 -13.44
C PHE A 105 21.20 -8.26 -13.64
N PHE A 106 19.97 -8.76 -13.85
CA PHE A 106 19.71 -10.18 -14.05
C PHE A 106 19.33 -10.53 -15.49
N SER A 107 19.40 -9.55 -16.42
CA SER A 107 19.02 -9.72 -17.84
C SER A 107 19.75 -10.87 -18.52
N GLN A 108 21.00 -11.18 -18.13
CA GLN A 108 21.83 -12.28 -18.65
C GLN A 108 21.89 -13.50 -17.72
N ARG A 109 21.06 -13.53 -16.67
CA ARG A 109 21.00 -14.64 -15.71
C ARG A 109 19.96 -15.68 -16.11
N SER A 110 19.88 -16.78 -15.35
CA SER A 110 18.86 -17.80 -15.54
C SER A 110 17.44 -17.23 -15.38
N GLN A 111 16.44 -17.87 -15.98
CA GLN A 111 15.05 -17.43 -15.84
C GLN A 111 14.62 -17.41 -14.36
N THR A 112 15.04 -18.40 -13.57
CA THR A 112 14.76 -18.46 -12.13
C THR A 112 15.31 -17.25 -11.38
N GLU A 113 16.53 -16.79 -11.69
CA GLU A 113 17.08 -15.59 -11.07
C GLU A 113 16.37 -14.30 -11.53
N LYS A 114 15.92 -14.24 -12.78
CA LYS A 114 15.09 -13.13 -13.28
C LYS A 114 13.78 -13.04 -12.50
N ASP A 115 13.08 -14.15 -12.37
CA ASP A 115 11.80 -14.22 -11.63
C ASP A 115 11.98 -13.83 -10.15
N PHE A 116 13.09 -14.25 -9.53
CA PHE A 116 13.40 -13.83 -8.15
C PHE A 116 13.76 -12.35 -8.05
N SER A 117 14.50 -11.82 -9.00
CA SER A 117 14.86 -10.42 -9.06
C SER A 117 13.62 -9.53 -9.15
N GLU A 118 12.66 -9.86 -10.03
CA GLU A 118 11.39 -9.14 -10.15
C GLU A 118 10.60 -9.16 -8.84
N LYS A 119 10.49 -10.33 -8.20
CA LYS A 119 9.80 -10.47 -6.91
C LYS A 119 10.48 -9.67 -5.79
N HIS A 120 11.81 -9.72 -5.71
CA HIS A 120 12.55 -8.92 -4.74
C HIS A 120 12.40 -7.43 -4.98
N SER A 121 12.52 -6.98 -6.24
CA SER A 121 12.37 -5.58 -6.60
C SER A 121 10.98 -5.06 -6.27
N THR A 122 9.93 -5.84 -6.55
CA THR A 122 8.56 -5.53 -6.17
C THR A 122 8.43 -5.40 -4.65
N LEU A 123 8.92 -6.39 -3.88
CA LEU A 123 8.86 -6.38 -2.42
C LEU A 123 9.60 -5.16 -1.83
N VAL A 124 10.76 -4.81 -2.35
CA VAL A 124 11.54 -3.64 -1.94
C VAL A 124 10.80 -2.34 -2.26
N ASN A 125 10.16 -2.25 -3.43
CA ASN A 125 9.34 -1.10 -3.82
C ASN A 125 8.13 -0.92 -2.91
N ASP A 126 7.42 -2.00 -2.61
CA ASP A 126 6.24 -1.98 -1.75
C ASP A 126 6.61 -1.61 -0.31
N ALA A 127 7.70 -2.18 0.20
CA ALA A 127 8.21 -1.84 1.52
C ALA A 127 8.58 -0.35 1.62
N TYR A 128 9.31 0.16 0.63
CA TYR A 128 9.70 1.58 0.60
C TYR A 128 8.49 2.50 0.54
N LYS A 129 7.55 2.28 -0.40
CA LYS A 129 6.34 3.09 -0.54
C LYS A 129 5.49 3.07 0.72
N THR A 130 5.31 1.88 1.32
CA THR A 130 4.52 1.73 2.55
C THR A 130 5.15 2.45 3.73
N LEU A 131 6.47 2.35 3.91
CA LEU A 131 7.15 2.96 5.04
C LEU A 131 7.42 4.47 4.82
N LEU A 132 7.49 4.94 3.58
CA LEU A 132 7.68 6.36 3.28
C LEU A 132 6.45 7.19 3.65
N ALA A 133 5.26 6.72 3.27
CA ALA A 133 4.01 7.45 3.49
C ALA A 133 3.49 7.24 4.94
N PRO A 134 3.24 8.31 5.71
CA PRO A 134 2.81 8.20 7.11
C PRO A 134 1.52 7.39 7.29
N LEU A 135 0.52 7.59 6.41
CA LEU A 135 -0.74 6.85 6.46
C LEU A 135 -0.52 5.35 6.25
N SER A 136 0.14 4.98 5.16
CA SER A 136 0.41 3.56 4.83
C SER A 136 1.27 2.89 5.89
N ARG A 137 2.27 3.59 6.43
CA ARG A 137 3.11 3.11 7.52
C ARG A 137 2.33 2.85 8.80
N GLY A 138 1.42 3.76 9.16
CA GLY A 138 0.56 3.60 10.33
C GLY A 138 -0.39 2.41 10.18
N LEU A 139 -1.05 2.27 9.04
CA LEU A 139 -1.90 1.12 8.72
C LEU A 139 -1.12 -0.20 8.76
N TYR A 140 0.10 -0.20 8.23
CA TYR A 140 0.96 -1.38 8.27
C TYR A 140 1.40 -1.75 9.70
N LEU A 141 1.71 -0.77 10.54
CA LEU A 141 2.01 -1.00 11.96
C LEU A 141 0.83 -1.62 12.70
N LEU A 142 -0.40 -1.11 12.49
CA LEU A 142 -1.60 -1.72 13.07
C LEU A 142 -1.79 -3.16 12.60
N LYS A 143 -1.62 -3.42 11.30
CA LYS A 143 -1.68 -4.77 10.74
C LYS A 143 -0.67 -5.72 11.40
N LEU A 144 0.57 -5.29 11.63
CA LEU A 144 1.59 -6.08 12.33
C LEU A 144 1.24 -6.36 13.81
N ARG A 145 0.35 -5.58 14.40
CA ARG A 145 -0.20 -5.79 15.76
C ARG A 145 -1.52 -6.56 15.76
N GLY A 146 -1.98 -7.02 14.58
CA GLY A 146 -3.26 -7.73 14.44
C GLY A 146 -4.49 -6.82 14.53
N VAL A 147 -4.30 -5.50 14.45
CA VAL A 147 -5.41 -4.53 14.43
C VAL A 147 -5.73 -4.20 12.98
N GLU A 148 -6.88 -4.67 12.50
CA GLU A 148 -7.37 -4.35 11.16
C GLU A 148 -8.34 -3.17 11.21
N ILE A 149 -8.27 -2.33 10.18
CA ILE A 149 -9.27 -1.30 9.89
C ILE A 149 -10.09 -1.82 8.73
N PRO A 150 -11.30 -2.39 8.95
CA PRO A 150 -12.15 -2.86 7.88
C PRO A 150 -12.52 -1.71 6.95
N GLU A 151 -12.62 -1.98 5.67
CA GLU A 151 -13.16 -1.01 4.72
C GLU A 151 -14.64 -0.78 5.04
N GLY A 152 -15.06 0.50 5.12
CA GLY A 152 -16.46 0.87 5.40
C GLY A 152 -16.82 1.01 6.89
N THR A 153 -15.87 0.98 7.83
CA THR A 153 -16.12 1.24 9.27
C THR A 153 -16.14 2.74 9.63
N ASP A 154 -16.52 3.58 8.67
CA ASP A 154 -16.52 5.04 8.88
C ASP A 154 -17.72 5.55 9.69
N TYR A 155 -18.62 4.65 10.15
CA TYR A 155 -19.85 5.04 10.84
C TYR A 155 -19.66 5.52 12.29
N GLU A 156 -18.47 5.35 12.85
CA GLU A 156 -18.13 5.89 14.18
C GLU A 156 -17.39 7.23 14.14
N MET A 157 -17.24 7.80 12.92
CA MET A 157 -16.60 9.11 12.79
C MET A 157 -17.48 10.22 13.36
N ASP A 158 -16.84 11.12 14.11
CA ASP A 158 -17.49 12.32 14.62
C ASP A 158 -18.18 13.10 13.50
N ARG A 159 -19.47 13.41 13.71
CA ARG A 159 -20.30 14.14 12.76
C ARG A 159 -19.69 15.50 12.38
N GLN A 160 -19.09 16.19 13.35
CA GLN A 160 -18.45 17.48 13.12
C GLN A 160 -17.26 17.34 12.16
N PHE A 161 -16.47 16.31 12.32
CA PHE A 161 -15.37 15.99 11.41
C PHE A 161 -15.87 15.71 9.98
N LEU A 162 -16.94 14.92 9.85
CA LEU A 162 -17.52 14.65 8.52
C LEU A 162 -18.04 15.90 7.85
N MET A 163 -18.66 16.83 8.61
CA MET A 163 -19.08 18.13 8.08
C MET A 163 -17.88 18.96 7.61
N GLU A 164 -16.78 19.00 8.37
CA GLU A 164 -15.53 19.68 7.95
C GLU A 164 -15.02 19.14 6.60
N ILE A 165 -15.03 17.82 6.43
CA ILE A 165 -14.60 17.19 5.17
C ILE A 165 -15.57 17.51 4.01
N MET A 166 -16.88 17.56 4.26
CA MET A 166 -17.88 17.94 3.26
C MET A 166 -17.67 19.37 2.80
N GLU A 167 -17.57 20.33 3.72
CA GLU A 167 -17.31 21.73 3.41
C GLU A 167 -16.02 21.93 2.62
N MET A 168 -14.98 21.16 2.95
CA MET A 168 -13.70 21.19 2.23
C MET A 168 -13.86 20.68 0.80
N ASN A 169 -14.62 19.61 0.58
CA ASN A 169 -14.91 19.10 -0.75
C ASN A 169 -15.77 20.07 -1.58
N GLU A 170 -16.73 20.76 -0.96
CA GLU A 170 -17.56 21.80 -1.61
C GLU A 170 -16.68 22.97 -2.05
N LYS A 171 -15.85 23.52 -1.14
CA LYS A 171 -14.87 24.57 -1.47
C LYS A 171 -13.94 24.14 -2.62
N LEU A 172 -13.50 22.88 -2.60
CA LEU A 172 -12.67 22.34 -3.67
C LEU A 172 -13.43 22.24 -5.00
N ALA A 173 -14.70 21.85 -4.98
CA ALA A 173 -15.53 21.79 -6.19
C ALA A 173 -15.71 23.19 -6.80
N GLU A 174 -15.97 24.21 -5.98
CA GLU A 174 -16.21 25.60 -6.38
C GLU A 174 -14.93 26.37 -6.76
N ALA A 175 -13.74 25.88 -6.33
CA ALA A 175 -12.47 26.55 -6.60
C ALA A 175 -12.17 26.62 -8.10
N GLN A 176 -12.21 27.85 -8.66
CA GLN A 176 -11.93 28.13 -10.09
C GLN A 176 -10.58 28.79 -10.31
N SER A 177 -9.90 29.21 -9.24
CA SER A 177 -8.61 29.88 -9.31
C SER A 177 -7.49 29.05 -8.68
N GLU A 178 -6.27 29.22 -9.19
CA GLU A 178 -5.08 28.59 -8.60
C GLU A 178 -4.84 29.05 -7.15
N ALA A 179 -5.17 30.30 -6.85
CA ALA A 179 -5.03 30.85 -5.50
C ALA A 179 -5.97 30.12 -4.51
N ALA A 180 -7.24 29.92 -4.85
CA ALA A 180 -8.19 29.17 -4.03
C ALA A 180 -7.74 27.71 -3.84
N MET A 181 -7.21 27.07 -4.89
CA MET A 181 -6.66 25.72 -4.80
C MET A 181 -5.48 25.64 -3.85
N LYS A 182 -4.55 26.60 -3.89
CA LYS A 182 -3.39 26.68 -2.99
C LYS A 182 -3.80 26.89 -1.53
N GLU A 183 -4.85 27.67 -1.28
CA GLU A 183 -5.38 27.87 0.06
C GLU A 183 -5.91 26.56 0.65
N ILE A 184 -6.75 25.84 -0.10
CA ILE A 184 -7.28 24.53 0.32
C ILE A 184 -6.14 23.54 0.56
N GLU A 185 -5.15 23.47 -0.35
CA GLU A 185 -3.97 22.62 -0.20
C GLU A 185 -3.18 22.95 1.07
N SER A 186 -3.03 24.22 1.39
CA SER A 186 -2.35 24.66 2.62
C SER A 186 -3.08 24.17 3.88
N VAL A 187 -4.41 24.30 3.91
CA VAL A 187 -5.25 23.81 5.03
C VAL A 187 -5.11 22.29 5.17
N VAL A 188 -5.25 21.54 4.07
CA VAL A 188 -5.09 20.07 4.07
C VAL A 188 -3.70 19.67 4.60
N ARG A 189 -2.65 20.33 4.17
CA ARG A 189 -1.27 20.06 4.60
C ARG A 189 -1.08 20.30 6.10
N VAL A 190 -1.63 21.38 6.64
CA VAL A 190 -1.56 21.69 8.08
C VAL A 190 -2.27 20.59 8.88
N LYS A 191 -3.48 20.20 8.47
CA LYS A 191 -4.26 19.15 9.11
C LYS A 191 -3.56 17.78 9.04
N GLN A 192 -3.01 17.42 7.90
CA GLN A 192 -2.24 16.17 7.75
C GLN A 192 -1.01 16.15 8.66
N LYS A 193 -0.31 17.27 8.81
CA LYS A 193 0.83 17.38 9.73
C LYS A 193 0.38 17.18 11.18
N GLU A 194 -0.67 17.87 11.60
CA GLU A 194 -1.23 17.73 12.95
C GLU A 194 -1.65 16.28 13.25
N LEU A 195 -2.36 15.64 12.32
CA LEU A 195 -2.77 14.24 12.45
C LEU A 195 -1.55 13.30 12.49
N THR A 196 -0.51 13.56 11.71
CA THR A 196 0.74 12.78 11.71
C THR A 196 1.45 12.88 13.06
N ASP A 197 1.49 14.06 13.69
CA ASP A 197 2.06 14.24 15.01
C ASP A 197 1.20 13.55 16.10
N ASN A 198 -0.12 13.60 15.95
CA ASN A 198 -1.05 12.95 16.88
C ASN A 198 -0.97 11.43 16.81
N VAL A 199 -0.93 10.84 15.62
CA VAL A 199 -0.79 9.39 15.45
C VAL A 199 0.56 8.89 15.93
N SER A 200 1.63 9.67 15.77
CA SER A 200 2.95 9.35 16.33
C SER A 200 2.88 9.20 17.85
N ARG A 201 2.23 10.16 18.53
CA ARG A 201 2.03 10.11 19.97
C ARG A 201 1.16 8.95 20.42
N ALA A 202 0.14 8.58 19.64
CA ALA A 202 -0.70 7.42 19.95
C ALA A 202 0.12 6.12 19.88
N PHE A 203 0.95 5.93 18.84
CA PHE A 203 1.84 4.77 18.77
C PHE A 203 2.90 4.73 19.86
N GLU A 204 3.43 5.88 20.29
CA GLU A 204 4.39 5.96 21.40
C GLU A 204 3.79 5.56 22.76
N ARG A 205 2.46 5.63 22.89
CA ARG A 205 1.71 5.24 24.07
C ARG A 205 1.05 3.87 23.97
N ASP A 206 1.30 3.15 22.86
CA ASP A 206 0.62 1.90 22.50
C ASP A 206 -0.93 2.02 22.49
N ASP A 207 -1.45 3.24 22.25
CA ASP A 207 -2.89 3.51 22.12
C ASP A 207 -3.33 3.24 20.66
N PHE A 208 -3.56 1.97 20.36
CA PHE A 208 -3.87 1.53 18.99
C PHE A 208 -5.28 1.91 18.54
N GLU A 209 -6.24 2.02 19.47
CA GLU A 209 -7.59 2.48 19.14
C GLU A 209 -7.57 3.96 18.74
N LYS A 210 -6.84 4.79 19.47
CA LYS A 210 -6.65 6.20 19.09
C LYS A 210 -5.86 6.34 17.81
N ALA A 211 -4.83 5.52 17.60
CA ALA A 211 -4.07 5.49 16.34
C ALA A 211 -4.98 5.14 15.16
N LYS A 212 -5.88 4.15 15.32
CA LYS A 212 -6.86 3.74 14.31
C LYS A 212 -7.80 4.89 13.95
N GLU A 213 -8.39 5.58 14.95
CA GLU A 213 -9.25 6.74 14.72
C GLU A 213 -8.53 7.82 13.91
N ILE A 214 -7.30 8.18 14.31
CA ILE A 214 -6.52 9.24 13.65
C ILE A 214 -6.15 8.83 12.22
N LEU A 215 -5.74 7.59 11.99
CA LEU A 215 -5.41 7.07 10.65
C LEU A 215 -6.65 7.07 9.74
N THR A 216 -7.84 6.80 10.28
CA THR A 216 -9.08 6.93 9.53
C THR A 216 -9.31 8.39 9.10
N LYS A 217 -9.11 9.37 10.00
CA LYS A 217 -9.17 10.80 9.64
C LYS A 217 -8.13 11.18 8.57
N MET A 218 -6.90 10.66 8.70
CA MET A 218 -5.85 10.88 7.68
C MET A 218 -6.24 10.36 6.31
N ARG A 219 -6.99 9.25 6.21
CA ARG A 219 -7.50 8.71 4.94
C ARG A 219 -8.43 9.70 4.24
N TYR A 220 -9.32 10.36 4.97
CA TYR A 220 -10.20 11.39 4.41
C TYR A 220 -9.40 12.55 3.82
N PHE A 221 -8.42 13.08 4.55
CA PHE A 221 -7.56 14.15 4.04
C PHE A 221 -6.70 13.71 2.85
N SER A 222 -6.24 12.46 2.83
CA SER A 222 -5.52 11.89 1.67
C SER A 222 -6.39 11.87 0.43
N ASN A 223 -7.68 11.51 0.56
CA ASN A 223 -8.64 11.54 -0.55
C ASN A 223 -8.89 12.97 -1.07
N VAL A 224 -8.94 13.96 -0.18
CA VAL A 224 -9.05 15.37 -0.58
C VAL A 224 -7.79 15.83 -1.32
N GLU A 225 -6.60 15.47 -0.83
CA GLU A 225 -5.33 15.77 -1.48
C GLU A 225 -5.25 15.15 -2.90
N GLU A 226 -5.71 13.93 -3.07
CA GLU A 226 -5.77 13.28 -4.38
C GLU A 226 -6.70 14.03 -5.34
N LYS A 227 -7.87 14.44 -4.89
CA LYS A 227 -8.80 15.27 -5.69
C LYS A 227 -8.17 16.62 -6.07
N ILE A 228 -7.41 17.25 -5.18
CA ILE A 228 -6.67 18.48 -5.48
C ILE A 228 -5.67 18.22 -6.61
N LYS A 229 -4.88 17.13 -6.53
CA LYS A 229 -3.92 16.75 -7.56
C LYS A 229 -4.59 16.51 -8.91
N LEU A 230 -5.71 15.78 -8.94
CA LEU A 230 -6.47 15.53 -10.16
C LEU A 230 -7.03 16.81 -10.79
N LYS A 231 -7.52 17.75 -9.98
CA LYS A 231 -8.07 19.03 -10.48
C LYS A 231 -6.98 19.95 -11.04
N LYS A 232 -5.71 19.81 -10.61
CA LYS A 232 -4.57 20.58 -11.12
C LYS A 232 -4.01 20.08 -12.45
N ILE A 233 -4.37 18.87 -12.88
CA ILE A 233 -3.93 18.32 -14.17
C ILE A 233 -4.82 18.97 -15.24
N PRO A 234 -4.28 19.78 -16.16
CA PRO A 234 -5.06 20.30 -17.27
C PRO A 234 -5.52 19.13 -18.15
N VAL A 235 -6.82 19.06 -18.44
CA VAL A 235 -7.43 18.09 -19.35
C VAL A 235 -7.14 18.51 -20.79
#